data_ffaa42fe5198dd962296d1075e67f4bc
#
_entry.id   ffaa42fe5198dd962296d1075e67f4bc
#
_cell.length_a   1.000
_cell.length_b   1.000
_cell.length_c   1.000
_cell.angle_alpha   90.00
_cell.angle_beta   90.00
_cell.angle_gamma   90.00
#
_symmetry.space_group_name_H-M   'P 1'
#
loop_
_entity.id
_entity.type
_entity.pdbx_description
1 polymer ?
#
loop_
_entity_poly.entity_id
_entity_poly.type
_entity_poly.pdbx_seq_one_letter_code
_entity_poly.pdbx_strand_id
1 'polypeptide(L)'
;MKVPVIGESIAEVTLSQWLKEDGDFVALDEAICEFESDKATLEFPAEASGKLIYVAQEGDDLEIGALVAKIDTSVQASEEEKPADPAPKAAAAETEVKATGPAPTPSDSYAAGTPSPAAAKILKENDIPASTVSGSGRDGRITKEDAVQAANNQKSTPAPTPTPEKAAAPAPAATAFSRGESRKKMSRMRRTIASRLVQAKNETAMLTTFNEVDLKGVMDLRKKYQEQFVEKYGIKLGFMSLFAKACAKVLLEMPDVNAFIDGNELIYHDYADISIAISTPTGLVVPPVHNVESLSFAEIEYKIKALAGKARNGTLTLDEMQGGTFTITNGGVFGSLISTPIINRPQSAILGMHGIKNRPVAINGEMVIRPMMYLALSYDHRVIDGSTSVTFLVKVKELLEDPVRLLLDL
;
A
#
# COMPACT_ATOMS: atom_id res chain seq x y z
N MET A 1 27.99 15.59 20.53
CA MET A 1 27.63 14.20 20.24
C MET A 1 28.10 13.84 18.83
N LYS A 2 28.74 12.71 18.67
CA LYS A 2 29.32 12.27 17.39
C LYS A 2 28.71 10.93 17.00
N VAL A 3 28.66 10.66 15.71
CA VAL A 3 28.23 9.34 15.18
C VAL A 3 29.09 8.25 15.82
N PRO A 4 28.50 7.27 16.54
CA PRO A 4 29.26 6.19 17.18
C PRO A 4 29.77 5.17 16.15
N VAL A 5 30.70 4.32 16.55
CA VAL A 5 31.13 3.16 15.74
C VAL A 5 30.03 2.10 15.82
N ILE A 6 29.35 1.84 14.69
CA ILE A 6 28.17 0.96 14.62
C ILE A 6 28.54 -0.42 14.03
N GLY A 7 29.80 -0.81 14.00
CA GLY A 7 30.28 -2.09 13.47
C GLY A 7 31.47 -1.93 12.52
N GLU A 8 32.22 -3.00 12.30
CA GLU A 8 33.48 -2.98 11.54
C GLU A 8 33.34 -2.68 10.03
N SER A 9 32.12 -2.73 9.49
CA SER A 9 31.88 -2.58 8.04
C SER A 9 31.08 -1.34 7.65
N ILE A 10 30.68 -0.47 8.61
CA ILE A 10 29.87 0.70 8.33
C ILE A 10 30.76 1.94 8.37
N ALA A 11 30.96 2.59 7.23
CA ALA A 11 31.78 3.79 7.12
C ALA A 11 30.96 5.10 7.29
N GLU A 12 29.67 5.06 6.98
CA GLU A 12 28.77 6.23 7.02
C GLU A 12 27.34 5.80 7.38
N VAL A 13 26.57 6.73 7.96
CA VAL A 13 25.15 6.59 8.29
C VAL A 13 24.37 7.80 7.78
N THR A 14 23.09 7.62 7.50
CA THR A 14 22.19 8.74 7.15
C THR A 14 21.33 9.09 8.37
N LEU A 15 21.26 10.34 8.75
CA LEU A 15 20.30 10.81 9.75
C LEU A 15 18.90 10.70 9.18
N SER A 16 18.10 9.74 9.64
CA SER A 16 16.77 9.45 9.11
C SER A 16 15.73 10.47 9.57
N GLN A 17 15.64 10.67 10.89
CA GLN A 17 14.74 11.64 11.49
C GLN A 17 15.21 12.07 12.87
N TRP A 18 14.78 13.26 13.27
CA TRP A 18 14.90 13.71 14.65
C TRP A 18 13.67 13.29 15.45
N LEU A 19 13.86 12.75 16.64
CA LEU A 19 12.80 12.35 17.58
C LEU A 19 12.45 13.47 18.56
N LYS A 20 13.32 14.48 18.68
CA LYS A 20 13.16 15.68 19.51
C LYS A 20 13.36 16.92 18.68
N GLU A 21 12.75 18.04 19.02
CA GLU A 21 12.91 19.31 18.29
C GLU A 21 14.20 20.05 18.66
N ASP A 22 14.70 20.90 17.76
CA ASP A 22 15.86 21.72 18.05
C ASP A 22 15.57 22.71 19.19
N GLY A 23 16.32 22.61 20.24
CA GLY A 23 16.14 23.41 21.45
C GLY A 23 15.41 22.68 22.59
N ASP A 24 14.95 21.47 22.40
CA ASP A 24 14.30 20.66 23.44
C ASP A 24 15.30 20.25 24.52
N PHE A 25 14.80 20.07 25.74
CA PHE A 25 15.57 19.45 26.82
C PHE A 25 15.51 17.95 26.70
N VAL A 26 16.67 17.28 26.70
CA VAL A 26 16.79 15.82 26.64
C VAL A 26 17.46 15.28 27.91
N ALA A 27 17.02 14.13 28.37
CA ALA A 27 17.63 13.41 29.46
C ALA A 27 18.77 12.50 28.97
N LEU A 28 19.65 12.08 29.89
CA LEU A 28 20.67 11.07 29.61
C LEU A 28 19.99 9.78 29.11
N ASP A 29 20.56 9.15 28.10
CA ASP A 29 20.05 7.92 27.43
C ASP A 29 18.68 8.07 26.73
N GLU A 30 18.14 9.26 26.59
CA GLU A 30 16.92 9.51 25.82
C GLU A 30 17.21 9.51 24.33
N ALA A 31 16.41 8.76 23.53
CA ALA A 31 16.56 8.71 22.08
C ALA A 31 16.25 10.07 21.45
N ILE A 32 17.22 10.64 20.71
CA ILE A 32 17.14 11.99 20.12
C ILE A 32 16.97 11.98 18.59
N CYS A 33 17.51 10.97 17.93
CA CYS A 33 17.37 10.80 16.49
C CYS A 33 17.54 9.35 16.08
N GLU A 34 17.21 9.04 14.83
CA GLU A 34 17.39 7.74 14.21
C GLU A 34 18.41 7.83 13.07
N PHE A 35 19.36 6.89 13.06
CA PHE A 35 20.27 6.68 11.94
C PHE A 35 19.84 5.50 11.09
N GLU A 36 19.79 5.68 9.78
CA GLU A 36 19.63 4.62 8.80
C GLU A 36 21.03 4.18 8.33
N SER A 37 21.38 2.93 8.59
CA SER A 37 22.55 2.27 8.00
C SER A 37 22.14 1.41 6.81
N ASP A 38 23.10 0.80 6.12
CA ASP A 38 22.83 -0.11 4.98
C ASP A 38 22.01 -1.35 5.39
N LYS A 39 21.96 -1.65 6.68
CA LYS A 39 21.42 -2.91 7.21
C LYS A 39 20.33 -2.74 8.27
N ALA A 40 20.28 -1.63 8.97
CA ALA A 40 19.33 -1.40 10.05
C ALA A 40 19.13 0.09 10.35
N THR A 41 18.00 0.43 10.97
CA THR A 41 17.76 1.72 11.61
C THR A 41 18.13 1.60 13.09
N LEU A 42 18.87 2.57 13.60
CA LEU A 42 19.37 2.59 14.97
C LEU A 42 18.97 3.90 15.63
N GLU A 43 18.40 3.81 16.84
CA GLU A 43 18.14 4.97 17.67
C GLU A 43 19.45 5.46 18.30
N PHE A 44 19.62 6.77 18.36
CA PHE A 44 20.79 7.40 18.93
C PHE A 44 20.42 8.12 20.23
N PRO A 45 20.88 7.61 21.39
CA PRO A 45 20.57 8.20 22.69
C PRO A 45 21.47 9.41 22.99
N ALA A 46 20.95 10.30 23.85
CA ALA A 46 21.69 11.44 24.37
C ALA A 46 22.82 11.02 25.31
N GLU A 47 24.06 11.51 25.10
CA GLU A 47 25.22 11.24 25.95
C GLU A 47 25.23 12.05 27.26
N ALA A 48 24.37 13.07 27.37
CA ALA A 48 24.23 13.90 28.56
C ALA A 48 22.85 14.56 28.58
N SER A 49 22.40 14.97 29.78
CA SER A 49 21.18 15.78 29.94
C SER A 49 21.46 17.24 29.63
N GLY A 50 20.58 17.91 28.89
CA GLY A 50 20.71 19.31 28.52
C GLY A 50 19.87 19.72 27.34
N LYS A 51 20.07 20.95 26.85
CA LYS A 51 19.36 21.48 25.70
C LYS A 51 19.99 20.98 24.40
N LEU A 52 19.19 20.34 23.54
CA LEU A 52 19.61 19.81 22.25
C LEU A 52 19.80 20.94 21.23
N ILE A 53 20.91 20.93 20.49
CA ILE A 53 21.22 21.84 19.41
C ILE A 53 21.62 21.04 18.19
N TYR A 54 20.85 21.14 17.13
CA TYR A 54 21.12 20.47 15.86
C TYR A 54 22.39 20.96 15.19
N VAL A 55 23.18 20.06 14.63
CA VAL A 55 24.31 20.39 13.76
C VAL A 55 24.11 19.77 12.37
N ALA A 56 23.52 18.57 12.31
CA ALA A 56 23.18 17.88 11.07
C ALA A 56 21.69 18.02 10.78
N GLN A 57 21.31 17.94 9.49
CA GLN A 57 19.93 17.98 9.04
C GLN A 57 19.42 16.58 8.70
N GLU A 58 18.09 16.38 8.77
CA GLU A 58 17.48 15.13 8.32
C GLU A 58 17.83 14.83 6.86
N GLY A 59 18.27 13.60 6.60
CA GLY A 59 18.73 13.16 5.29
C GLY A 59 20.19 13.41 4.99
N ASP A 60 20.99 13.94 5.94
CA ASP A 60 22.44 14.07 5.78
C ASP A 60 23.14 12.71 5.94
N ASP A 61 24.09 12.44 5.04
CA ASP A 61 24.98 11.30 5.14
C ASP A 61 26.19 11.72 6.00
N LEU A 62 26.42 11.04 7.10
CA LEU A 62 27.43 11.36 8.13
C LEU A 62 28.44 10.22 8.25
N GLU A 63 29.72 10.56 8.20
CA GLU A 63 30.79 9.61 8.49
C GLU A 63 30.84 9.26 9.99
N ILE A 64 31.38 8.09 10.34
CA ILE A 64 31.63 7.73 11.73
C ILE A 64 32.53 8.78 12.37
N GLY A 65 32.11 9.29 13.55
CA GLY A 65 32.80 10.36 14.27
C GLY A 65 32.40 11.77 13.84
N ALA A 66 31.56 11.95 12.80
CA ALA A 66 31.01 13.26 12.45
C ALA A 66 30.13 13.84 13.56
N LEU A 67 30.08 15.18 13.67
CA LEU A 67 29.28 15.87 14.68
C LEU A 67 27.80 15.91 14.26
N VAL A 68 26.93 15.37 15.07
CA VAL A 68 25.46 15.27 14.83
C VAL A 68 24.70 16.38 15.54
N ALA A 69 24.97 16.51 16.83
CA ALA A 69 24.31 17.47 17.71
C ALA A 69 25.25 17.96 18.81
N LYS A 70 24.90 19.08 19.43
CA LYS A 70 25.50 19.56 20.66
C LYS A 70 24.45 19.54 21.76
N ILE A 71 24.85 19.20 22.99
CA ILE A 71 23.99 19.31 24.16
C ILE A 71 24.59 20.38 25.05
N ASP A 72 23.81 21.42 25.31
CA ASP A 72 24.18 22.46 26.28
C ASP A 72 23.78 22.01 27.68
N THR A 73 24.78 21.53 28.44
CA THR A 73 24.59 21.01 29.81
C THR A 73 24.52 22.11 30.86
N SER A 74 24.66 23.39 30.46
CA SER A 74 24.55 24.52 31.39
C SER A 74 23.10 24.85 31.77
N VAL A 75 22.13 24.33 30.99
CA VAL A 75 20.71 24.53 31.24
C VAL A 75 20.20 23.37 32.11
N GLN A 76 19.95 23.66 33.40
CA GLN A 76 19.24 22.71 34.29
C GLN A 76 17.75 22.72 33.95
N ALA A 77 17.10 21.54 33.98
CA ALA A 77 15.67 21.41 33.78
C ALA A 77 14.92 22.30 34.82
N SER A 78 14.13 23.25 34.31
CA SER A 78 13.09 23.87 35.14
C SER A 78 12.02 22.82 35.42
N GLU A 79 11.63 22.65 36.66
CA GLU A 79 10.63 21.70 37.13
C GLU A 79 9.20 22.08 36.64
N GLU A 80 8.93 22.05 35.34
CA GLU A 80 7.58 22.10 34.77
C GLU A 80 7.59 21.37 33.42
N GLU A 81 7.38 20.07 33.49
CA GLU A 81 6.67 19.23 32.52
C GLU A 81 7.11 17.77 32.68
N LYS A 82 6.45 17.11 33.60
CA LYS A 82 6.48 15.66 33.71
C LYS A 82 5.34 15.14 32.81
N PRO A 83 5.58 14.43 31.75
CA PRO A 83 4.52 13.77 31.00
C PRO A 83 3.91 12.68 31.87
N ALA A 84 2.62 12.77 32.11
CA ALA A 84 1.83 11.76 32.79
C ALA A 84 1.64 10.54 31.86
N ASP A 85 2.00 9.39 32.39
CA ASP A 85 1.73 8.06 31.89
C ASP A 85 0.23 7.89 31.53
N PRO A 86 -0.15 7.40 30.35
CA PRO A 86 -1.55 7.10 30.06
C PRO A 86 -1.93 5.75 30.63
N ALA A 87 -2.67 5.76 31.74
CA ALA A 87 -3.38 4.59 32.25
C ALA A 87 -4.54 4.19 31.33
N PRO A 88 -4.90 2.89 31.26
CA PRO A 88 -5.85 2.34 30.31
C PRO A 88 -7.28 2.70 30.65
N LYS A 89 -8.03 3.23 29.70
CA LYS A 89 -9.45 3.51 29.85
C LYS A 89 -10.28 2.31 29.39
N ALA A 90 -10.88 1.67 30.39
CA ALA A 90 -11.90 0.65 30.21
C ALA A 90 -13.24 1.23 29.71
N ALA A 91 -14.01 0.32 29.17
CA ALA A 91 -15.27 0.44 28.45
C ALA A 91 -16.46 1.09 29.20
N ALA A 92 -17.40 1.50 28.35
CA ALA A 92 -18.88 1.48 28.46
C ALA A 92 -19.57 2.58 29.27
N ALA A 93 -20.45 3.29 28.58
CA ALA A 93 -21.89 3.37 28.93
C ALA A 93 -22.65 4.08 27.81
N GLU A 94 -23.65 3.39 27.30
CA GLU A 94 -24.76 3.93 26.51
C GLU A 94 -25.51 4.98 27.31
N THR A 95 -25.91 6.08 26.68
CA THR A 95 -26.96 6.92 27.18
C THR A 95 -27.89 7.32 26.03
N GLU A 96 -29.13 6.92 26.19
CA GLU A 96 -30.30 7.19 25.36
C GLU A 96 -30.43 8.68 25.02
N VAL A 97 -30.72 8.98 23.74
CA VAL A 97 -31.16 10.28 23.28
C VAL A 97 -32.67 10.25 23.14
N LYS A 98 -33.31 10.99 24.03
CA LYS A 98 -34.75 11.25 24.09
C LYS A 98 -35.17 12.16 22.94
N ALA A 99 -36.00 11.67 22.05
CA ALA A 99 -36.62 12.41 20.98
C ALA A 99 -37.62 13.43 21.52
N THR A 100 -37.40 14.69 21.16
CA THR A 100 -38.43 15.75 21.26
C THR A 100 -39.04 15.94 19.88
N GLY A 101 -40.36 15.75 19.80
CA GLY A 101 -41.15 15.85 18.60
C GLY A 101 -41.25 17.29 18.04
N PRO A 102 -41.64 17.43 16.79
CA PRO A 102 -41.70 18.71 16.10
C PRO A 102 -42.95 19.53 16.47
N ALA A 103 -42.73 20.84 16.59
CA ALA A 103 -43.80 21.83 16.75
C ALA A 103 -44.67 21.90 15.48
N PRO A 104 -45.97 22.26 15.62
CA PRO A 104 -46.91 22.22 14.50
C PRO A 104 -46.66 23.37 13.51
N THR A 105 -46.62 23.02 12.24
CA THR A 105 -46.70 23.95 11.12
C THR A 105 -48.06 24.69 11.09
N PRO A 106 -48.12 26.00 10.74
CA PRO A 106 -49.37 26.70 10.53
C PRO A 106 -50.11 26.12 9.31
N SER A 107 -51.38 25.84 9.49
CA SER A 107 -52.27 25.40 8.44
C SER A 107 -52.43 26.48 7.38
N ASP A 108 -52.13 26.16 6.11
CA ASP A 108 -52.49 26.99 4.97
C ASP A 108 -54.01 27.19 4.93
N SER A 109 -54.46 28.43 5.18
CA SER A 109 -55.85 28.77 5.02
C SER A 109 -56.20 28.81 3.54
N TYR A 110 -57.24 28.11 3.15
CA TYR A 110 -57.74 27.98 1.77
C TYR A 110 -58.06 29.31 1.07
N ALA A 111 -58.10 30.43 1.80
CA ALA A 111 -58.47 31.75 1.31
C ALA A 111 -57.26 32.69 1.06
N ALA A 112 -56.04 32.35 1.48
CA ALA A 112 -54.87 33.18 1.31
C ALA A 112 -54.53 33.36 -0.20
N GLY A 113 -54.38 34.61 -0.62
CA GLY A 113 -54.06 34.95 -2.02
C GLY A 113 -55.21 34.85 -3.01
N THR A 114 -56.43 34.49 -2.57
CA THR A 114 -57.60 34.43 -3.46
C THR A 114 -58.29 35.81 -3.50
N PRO A 115 -58.44 36.44 -4.69
CA PRO A 115 -59.05 37.73 -4.82
C PRO A 115 -60.61 37.67 -4.63
N SER A 116 -61.20 38.66 -4.01
CA SER A 116 -62.63 38.80 -4.02
C SER A 116 -63.16 39.11 -5.42
N PRO A 117 -64.44 38.85 -5.77
CA PRO A 117 -64.94 39.07 -7.14
C PRO A 117 -64.69 40.49 -7.67
N ALA A 118 -64.76 41.49 -6.78
CA ALA A 118 -64.44 42.87 -7.12
C ALA A 118 -62.97 43.16 -7.30
N ALA A 119 -62.11 42.52 -6.49
CA ALA A 119 -60.67 42.60 -6.62
C ALA A 119 -60.15 41.91 -7.92
N ALA A 120 -60.75 40.76 -8.22
CA ALA A 120 -60.41 39.99 -9.44
C ALA A 120 -60.72 40.81 -10.74
N LYS A 121 -61.80 41.59 -10.76
CA LYS A 121 -62.09 42.43 -11.89
C LYS A 121 -61.09 43.57 -12.06
N ILE A 122 -60.66 44.24 -10.99
CA ILE A 122 -59.70 45.33 -11.03
C ILE A 122 -58.33 44.85 -11.38
N LEU A 123 -57.92 43.73 -10.84
CA LEU A 123 -56.60 43.08 -11.20
C LEU A 123 -56.56 42.71 -12.63
N LYS A 124 -57.65 42.15 -13.19
CA LYS A 124 -57.74 41.77 -14.62
C LYS A 124 -57.76 42.97 -15.56
N GLU A 125 -58.45 44.07 -15.17
CA GLU A 125 -58.50 45.31 -15.95
C GLU A 125 -57.15 46.05 -16.01
N ASN A 126 -56.31 45.87 -15.03
CA ASN A 126 -54.99 46.48 -14.98
C ASN A 126 -53.84 45.50 -15.21
N ASP A 127 -54.11 44.30 -15.66
CA ASP A 127 -53.15 43.22 -16.00
C ASP A 127 -52.17 42.86 -14.89
N ILE A 128 -52.70 42.85 -13.63
CA ILE A 128 -51.91 42.56 -12.42
C ILE A 128 -52.17 41.12 -11.98
N PRO A 129 -51.14 40.26 -11.91
CA PRO A 129 -51.29 38.89 -11.42
C PRO A 129 -51.66 38.91 -9.94
N ALA A 130 -52.69 38.14 -9.54
CA ALA A 130 -53.14 38.08 -8.14
C ALA A 130 -52.04 37.59 -7.18
N SER A 131 -51.05 36.82 -7.67
CA SER A 131 -49.90 36.34 -6.91
C SER A 131 -48.92 37.44 -6.45
N THR A 132 -49.02 38.64 -7.02
CA THR A 132 -48.13 39.76 -6.68
C THR A 132 -48.76 40.73 -5.68
N VAL A 133 -50.01 40.48 -5.28
CA VAL A 133 -50.75 41.34 -4.36
C VAL A 133 -50.95 40.65 -3.03
N SER A 134 -50.51 41.28 -1.93
CA SER A 134 -50.74 40.80 -0.58
C SER A 134 -52.17 41.15 -0.16
N GLY A 135 -52.98 40.17 0.24
CA GLY A 135 -54.34 40.37 0.68
C GLY A 135 -54.41 40.77 2.14
N SER A 136 -55.13 41.90 2.43
CA SER A 136 -55.41 42.41 3.80
C SER A 136 -56.72 41.90 4.36
N GLY A 137 -57.53 41.16 3.62
CA GLY A 137 -58.81 40.64 4.05
C GLY A 137 -58.74 39.46 5.00
N ARG A 138 -59.90 39.05 5.55
CA ARG A 138 -59.98 37.90 6.45
C ARG A 138 -59.34 36.64 5.82
N ASP A 139 -58.51 35.98 6.59
CA ASP A 139 -57.74 34.78 6.16
C ASP A 139 -56.81 35.02 4.94
N GLY A 140 -56.29 36.27 4.75
CA GLY A 140 -55.37 36.62 3.73
C GLY A 140 -55.94 36.77 2.30
N ARG A 141 -57.25 37.00 2.21
CA ARG A 141 -58.00 37.26 0.97
C ARG A 141 -57.70 38.64 0.41
N ILE A 142 -57.45 38.74 -0.91
CA ILE A 142 -57.25 40.05 -1.57
C ILE A 142 -58.54 40.80 -1.69
N THR A 143 -58.60 41.98 -1.04
CA THR A 143 -59.75 42.87 -1.05
C THR A 143 -59.78 43.82 -2.26
N LYS A 144 -60.86 44.49 -2.49
CA LYS A 144 -61.00 45.52 -3.55
C LYS A 144 -59.95 46.62 -3.38
N GLU A 145 -59.71 47.03 -2.11
CA GLU A 145 -58.76 48.10 -1.77
C GLU A 145 -57.32 47.72 -2.08
N ASP A 146 -56.93 46.46 -1.80
CA ASP A 146 -55.60 45.92 -2.15
C ASP A 146 -55.35 45.94 -3.67
N ALA A 147 -56.39 45.58 -4.45
CA ALA A 147 -56.34 45.61 -5.90
C ALA A 147 -56.25 47.04 -6.47
N VAL A 148 -56.94 48.02 -5.90
CA VAL A 148 -56.81 49.41 -6.30
C VAL A 148 -55.47 50.00 -5.94
N GLN A 149 -54.96 49.67 -4.77
CA GLN A 149 -53.61 50.10 -4.36
C GLN A 149 -52.52 49.54 -5.22
N ALA A 150 -52.60 48.25 -5.63
CA ALA A 150 -51.73 47.64 -6.55
C ALA A 150 -51.78 48.30 -7.94
N ALA A 151 -52.96 48.64 -8.45
CA ALA A 151 -53.16 49.37 -9.72
C ALA A 151 -52.57 50.80 -9.68
N ASN A 152 -52.68 51.49 -8.58
CA ASN A 152 -52.10 52.84 -8.40
C ASN A 152 -50.56 52.80 -8.30
N ASN A 153 -50.00 51.81 -7.64
CA ASN A 153 -48.56 51.62 -7.53
C ASN A 153 -47.91 51.31 -8.89
N GLN A 154 -48.68 50.68 -9.80
CA GLN A 154 -48.16 50.40 -11.16
C GLN A 154 -48.11 51.66 -12.04
N LYS A 155 -48.96 52.65 -11.78
CA LYS A 155 -48.99 53.96 -12.51
C LYS A 155 -47.90 54.94 -12.06
N SER A 156 -47.25 54.69 -10.96
CA SER A 156 -46.24 55.57 -10.34
C SER A 156 -44.80 55.08 -10.50
N THR A 157 -44.56 54.02 -11.29
CA THR A 157 -43.20 53.52 -11.52
C THR A 157 -42.54 54.37 -12.62
N PRO A 158 -41.41 55.09 -12.35
CA PRO A 158 -40.60 55.67 -13.38
C PRO A 158 -40.05 54.61 -14.33
N ALA A 159 -39.86 54.96 -15.62
CA ALA A 159 -39.26 54.04 -16.60
C ALA A 159 -37.96 53.45 -16.05
N PRO A 160 -37.71 52.12 -16.26
CA PRO A 160 -36.55 51.49 -15.72
C PRO A 160 -35.27 52.13 -16.28
N THR A 161 -34.50 52.73 -15.40
CA THR A 161 -33.10 53.02 -15.68
C THR A 161 -32.42 51.72 -16.05
N PRO A 162 -31.60 51.58 -17.10
CA PRO A 162 -30.95 50.32 -17.45
C PRO A 162 -30.15 49.86 -16.23
N THR A 163 -30.67 48.79 -15.62
CA THR A 163 -29.93 48.10 -14.56
C THR A 163 -28.59 47.66 -15.14
N PRO A 164 -27.46 48.01 -14.52
CA PRO A 164 -26.20 47.44 -14.96
C PRO A 164 -26.38 45.94 -14.97
N GLU A 165 -26.15 45.32 -16.13
CA GLU A 165 -26.14 43.89 -16.34
C GLU A 165 -25.32 43.29 -15.21
N LYS A 166 -25.99 42.55 -14.32
CA LYS A 166 -25.32 41.86 -13.21
C LYS A 166 -24.24 41.02 -13.84
N ALA A 167 -23.01 41.50 -13.75
CA ALA A 167 -21.87 40.75 -14.23
C ALA A 167 -22.06 39.31 -13.78
N ALA A 168 -22.16 38.39 -14.73
CA ALA A 168 -22.24 36.98 -14.45
C ALA A 168 -21.17 36.68 -13.42
N ALA A 169 -21.58 36.09 -12.28
CA ALA A 169 -20.61 35.66 -11.28
C ALA A 169 -19.48 34.95 -12.02
N PRO A 170 -18.22 35.30 -11.79
CA PRO A 170 -17.13 34.64 -12.49
C PRO A 170 -17.34 33.14 -12.28
N ALA A 171 -17.44 32.38 -13.40
CA ALA A 171 -17.46 30.95 -13.35
C ALA A 171 -16.33 30.52 -12.42
N PRO A 172 -16.56 29.55 -11.50
CA PRO A 172 -15.51 29.13 -10.60
C PRO A 172 -14.28 28.86 -11.45
N ALA A 173 -13.23 29.64 -11.23
CA ALA A 173 -11.98 29.47 -11.95
C ALA A 173 -11.60 28.00 -11.77
N ALA A 174 -11.59 27.25 -12.87
CA ALA A 174 -11.08 25.89 -12.84
C ALA A 174 -9.74 25.99 -12.13
N THR A 175 -9.61 25.35 -10.99
CA THR A 175 -8.36 25.30 -10.23
C THR A 175 -7.33 24.71 -11.19
N ALA A 176 -6.56 25.58 -11.84
CA ALA A 176 -5.50 25.15 -12.70
C ALA A 176 -4.58 24.29 -11.83
N PHE A 177 -4.47 23.01 -12.18
CA PHE A 177 -3.54 22.12 -11.50
C PHE A 177 -2.16 22.78 -11.55
N SER A 178 -1.63 23.08 -10.37
CA SER A 178 -0.27 23.59 -10.24
C SER A 178 0.66 22.56 -10.85
N ARG A 179 1.51 22.96 -11.80
CA ARG A 179 2.61 22.13 -12.32
C ARG A 179 3.83 22.20 -11.39
N GLY A 180 3.58 22.27 -10.08
CA GLY A 180 4.63 22.29 -9.08
C GLY A 180 5.40 20.97 -9.08
N GLU A 181 6.71 21.05 -9.12
CA GLU A 181 7.63 19.92 -8.94
C GLU A 181 8.11 19.92 -7.48
N SER A 182 8.17 18.74 -6.89
CA SER A 182 8.79 18.53 -5.58
C SER A 182 9.98 17.59 -5.72
N ARG A 183 11.09 17.89 -5.05
CA ARG A 183 12.29 17.04 -5.02
C ARG A 183 12.42 16.45 -3.62
N LYS A 184 12.53 15.10 -3.55
CA LYS A 184 12.78 14.38 -2.31
C LYS A 184 14.02 13.51 -2.49
N LYS A 185 14.98 13.59 -1.58
CA LYS A 185 16.15 12.71 -1.55
C LYS A 185 15.67 11.26 -1.32
N MET A 186 16.24 10.30 -2.03
CA MET A 186 15.94 8.88 -1.80
C MET A 186 16.58 8.44 -0.48
N SER A 187 15.87 7.59 0.30
CA SER A 187 16.44 6.95 1.49
C SER A 187 17.66 6.10 1.09
N ARG A 188 18.53 5.81 2.06
CA ARG A 188 19.72 4.99 1.84
C ARG A 188 19.34 3.60 1.33
N MET A 189 18.35 2.95 1.98
CA MET A 189 17.82 1.66 1.52
C MET A 189 17.36 1.73 0.05
N ARG A 190 16.63 2.78 -0.34
CA ARG A 190 16.17 2.93 -1.74
C ARG A 190 17.34 3.10 -2.71
N ARG A 191 18.41 3.81 -2.32
CA ARG A 191 19.63 3.96 -3.14
C ARG A 191 20.34 2.61 -3.32
N THR A 192 20.49 1.82 -2.24
CA THR A 192 21.08 0.47 -2.29
C THR A 192 20.27 -0.46 -3.17
N ILE A 193 18.93 -0.50 -3.01
CA ILE A 193 18.05 -1.29 -3.88
C ILE A 193 18.22 -0.88 -5.35
N ALA A 194 18.21 0.42 -5.64
CA ALA A 194 18.35 0.91 -7.01
C ALA A 194 19.69 0.49 -7.63
N SER A 195 20.80 0.62 -6.89
CA SER A 195 22.12 0.17 -7.34
C SER A 195 22.15 -1.33 -7.62
N ARG A 196 21.68 -2.17 -6.69
CA ARG A 196 21.64 -3.63 -6.84
C ARG A 196 20.80 -4.09 -8.03
N LEU A 197 19.63 -3.47 -8.25
CA LEU A 197 18.76 -3.81 -9.38
C LEU A 197 19.39 -3.44 -10.73
N VAL A 198 20.01 -2.26 -10.82
CA VAL A 198 20.72 -1.83 -12.02
C VAL A 198 21.92 -2.74 -12.30
N GLN A 199 22.69 -3.08 -11.25
CA GLN A 199 23.81 -3.99 -11.35
C GLN A 199 23.36 -5.39 -11.83
N ALA A 200 22.30 -5.97 -11.22
CA ALA A 200 21.76 -7.25 -11.65
C ALA A 200 21.39 -7.26 -13.13
N LYS A 201 20.72 -6.19 -13.62
CA LYS A 201 20.34 -6.07 -15.02
C LYS A 201 21.55 -5.94 -15.96
N ASN A 202 22.58 -5.20 -15.56
CA ASN A 202 23.73 -4.90 -16.42
C ASN A 202 24.76 -6.03 -16.45
N GLU A 203 24.87 -6.81 -15.38
CA GLU A 203 25.86 -7.89 -15.22
C GLU A 203 25.32 -9.27 -15.57
N THR A 204 24.07 -9.38 -16.03
CA THR A 204 23.48 -10.65 -16.47
C THR A 204 23.01 -10.56 -17.92
N ALA A 205 23.10 -11.66 -18.65
CA ALA A 205 22.44 -11.83 -19.95
C ALA A 205 20.98 -12.28 -19.72
N MET A 206 20.18 -11.40 -19.07
CA MET A 206 18.87 -11.77 -18.58
C MET A 206 17.84 -11.92 -19.69
N LEU A 207 17.23 -13.10 -19.76
CA LEU A 207 16.05 -13.40 -20.56
C LEU A 207 14.88 -13.82 -19.68
N THR A 208 13.67 -13.79 -20.25
CA THR A 208 12.47 -14.31 -19.60
C THR A 208 11.69 -15.19 -20.55
N THR A 209 11.37 -16.39 -20.12
CA THR A 209 10.44 -17.29 -20.79
C THR A 209 9.15 -17.39 -19.99
N PHE A 210 8.04 -17.69 -20.68
CA PHE A 210 6.72 -17.72 -20.07
C PHE A 210 6.03 -19.05 -20.36
N ASN A 211 5.20 -19.49 -19.42
CA ASN A 211 4.25 -20.57 -19.62
C ASN A 211 2.96 -20.27 -18.87
N GLU A 212 1.90 -20.98 -19.21
CA GLU A 212 0.65 -20.93 -18.48
C GLU A 212 0.39 -22.25 -17.76
N VAL A 213 -0.21 -22.20 -16.57
CA VAL A 213 -0.52 -23.37 -15.75
C VAL A 213 -1.99 -23.38 -15.37
N ASP A 214 -2.63 -24.56 -15.48
CA ASP A 214 -3.96 -24.84 -14.97
C ASP A 214 -3.87 -25.19 -13.49
N LEU A 215 -4.35 -24.33 -12.62
CA LEU A 215 -4.30 -24.54 -11.17
C LEU A 215 -5.50 -25.33 -10.64
N LYS A 216 -6.32 -25.92 -11.50
CA LYS A 216 -7.48 -26.68 -11.05
C LYS A 216 -7.09 -27.82 -10.10
N GLY A 217 -6.04 -28.59 -10.43
CA GLY A 217 -5.52 -29.67 -9.57
C GLY A 217 -5.13 -29.18 -8.19
N VAL A 218 -4.36 -28.09 -8.12
CA VAL A 218 -3.96 -27.45 -6.85
C VAL A 218 -5.17 -26.93 -6.06
N MET A 219 -6.13 -26.28 -6.74
CA MET A 219 -7.33 -25.76 -6.07
C MET A 219 -8.23 -26.86 -5.54
N ASP A 220 -8.42 -27.92 -6.31
CA ASP A 220 -9.20 -29.10 -5.90
C ASP A 220 -8.55 -29.83 -4.71
N LEU A 221 -7.22 -30.02 -4.74
CA LEU A 221 -6.45 -30.57 -3.63
C LEU A 221 -6.64 -29.75 -2.35
N ARG A 222 -6.47 -28.44 -2.44
CA ARG A 222 -6.67 -27.54 -1.31
C ARG A 222 -8.10 -27.55 -0.81
N LYS A 223 -9.10 -27.51 -1.69
CA LYS A 223 -10.52 -27.57 -1.33
C LYS A 223 -10.85 -28.87 -0.59
N LYS A 224 -10.27 -29.99 -1.02
CA LYS A 224 -10.53 -31.31 -0.44
C LYS A 224 -9.90 -31.48 0.95
N TYR A 225 -8.67 -30.98 1.16
CA TYR A 225 -7.88 -31.30 2.34
C TYR A 225 -7.62 -30.13 3.28
N GLN A 226 -8.06 -28.92 2.95
CA GLN A 226 -7.75 -27.71 3.72
C GLN A 226 -8.19 -27.80 5.19
N GLU A 227 -9.39 -28.30 5.46
CA GLU A 227 -9.93 -28.42 6.82
C GLU A 227 -9.10 -29.41 7.66
N GLN A 228 -8.85 -30.60 7.14
CA GLN A 228 -8.00 -31.58 7.78
C GLN A 228 -6.56 -31.12 7.98
N PHE A 229 -6.03 -30.37 7.01
CA PHE A 229 -4.69 -29.80 7.11
C PHE A 229 -4.60 -28.76 8.22
N VAL A 230 -5.59 -27.87 8.33
CA VAL A 230 -5.68 -26.88 9.42
C VAL A 230 -5.89 -27.56 10.77
N GLU A 231 -6.75 -28.57 10.86
CA GLU A 231 -6.98 -29.32 12.10
C GLU A 231 -5.68 -29.98 12.59
N LYS A 232 -4.93 -30.61 11.69
CA LYS A 232 -3.72 -31.33 12.04
C LYS A 232 -2.53 -30.41 12.32
N TYR A 233 -2.36 -29.35 11.53
CA TYR A 233 -1.15 -28.54 11.55
C TYR A 233 -1.36 -27.10 12.05
N GLY A 234 -2.59 -26.63 12.30
CA GLY A 234 -2.86 -25.25 12.75
C GLY A 234 -2.54 -24.15 11.74
N ILE A 235 -2.23 -24.50 10.49
CA ILE A 235 -1.88 -23.59 9.41
C ILE A 235 -2.60 -23.99 8.11
N LYS A 236 -2.88 -23.00 7.25
CA LYS A 236 -3.52 -23.25 5.95
C LYS A 236 -2.50 -23.76 4.95
N LEU A 237 -2.87 -24.73 4.11
CA LEU A 237 -2.10 -25.11 2.92
C LEU A 237 -2.18 -23.96 1.89
N GLY A 238 -1.12 -23.21 1.72
CA GLY A 238 -1.02 -22.10 0.79
C GLY A 238 -0.64 -22.54 -0.62
N PHE A 239 -0.60 -21.59 -1.55
CA PHE A 239 -0.04 -21.82 -2.88
C PHE A 239 1.50 -21.85 -2.84
N MET A 240 2.11 -21.03 -1.94
CA MET A 240 3.56 -20.86 -1.91
C MET A 240 4.29 -22.15 -1.58
N SER A 241 3.80 -22.96 -0.66
CA SER A 241 4.42 -24.26 -0.34
C SER A 241 4.40 -25.23 -1.51
N LEU A 242 3.30 -25.26 -2.28
CA LEU A 242 3.19 -26.11 -3.48
C LEU A 242 4.15 -25.66 -4.57
N PHE A 243 4.22 -24.35 -4.84
CA PHE A 243 5.18 -23.80 -5.80
C PHE A 243 6.63 -23.98 -5.37
N ALA A 244 6.94 -23.72 -4.09
CA ALA A 244 8.28 -23.90 -3.55
C ALA A 244 8.72 -25.37 -3.66
N LYS A 245 7.86 -26.31 -3.29
CA LYS A 245 8.15 -27.74 -3.37
C LYS A 245 8.33 -28.21 -4.81
N ALA A 246 7.47 -27.75 -5.74
CA ALA A 246 7.60 -28.08 -7.17
C ALA A 246 8.91 -27.53 -7.74
N CYS A 247 9.26 -26.26 -7.43
CA CYS A 247 10.52 -25.69 -7.86
C CYS A 247 11.71 -26.43 -7.24
N ALA A 248 11.71 -26.71 -5.93
CA ALA A 248 12.82 -27.40 -5.28
C ALA A 248 13.09 -28.76 -5.91
N LYS A 249 12.04 -29.54 -6.21
CA LYS A 249 12.19 -30.84 -6.90
C LYS A 249 12.85 -30.67 -8.27
N VAL A 250 12.35 -29.74 -9.09
CA VAL A 250 12.90 -29.55 -10.45
C VAL A 250 14.31 -28.95 -10.43
N LEU A 251 14.64 -28.10 -9.43
CA LEU A 251 15.98 -27.52 -9.26
C LEU A 251 17.05 -28.61 -9.00
N LEU A 252 16.72 -29.66 -8.25
CA LEU A 252 17.62 -30.78 -8.02
C LEU A 252 17.78 -31.68 -9.26
N GLU A 253 16.76 -31.74 -10.12
CA GLU A 253 16.83 -32.48 -11.40
C GLU A 253 17.59 -31.68 -12.50
N MET A 254 17.59 -30.34 -12.36
CA MET A 254 18.15 -29.42 -13.38
C MET A 254 19.16 -28.45 -12.72
N PRO A 255 20.37 -28.93 -12.39
CA PRO A 255 21.33 -28.18 -11.58
C PRO A 255 21.80 -26.86 -12.21
N ASP A 256 21.75 -26.71 -13.53
CA ASP A 256 22.09 -25.44 -14.20
C ASP A 256 21.14 -24.28 -13.76
N VAL A 257 19.88 -24.57 -13.43
CA VAL A 257 18.93 -23.55 -12.95
C VAL A 257 19.20 -23.21 -11.48
N ASN A 258 19.89 -24.11 -10.75
CA ASN A 258 20.25 -23.97 -9.33
C ASN A 258 21.73 -23.58 -9.14
N ALA A 259 22.38 -23.02 -10.15
CA ALA A 259 23.78 -22.67 -10.13
C ALA A 259 24.02 -21.17 -9.97
N PHE A 260 25.21 -20.81 -9.46
CA PHE A 260 25.73 -19.44 -9.45
C PHE A 260 26.91 -19.30 -10.39
N ILE A 261 27.20 -18.07 -10.84
CA ILE A 261 28.44 -17.73 -11.57
C ILE A 261 29.40 -17.08 -10.59
N ASP A 262 30.63 -17.61 -10.52
CA ASP A 262 31.74 -16.98 -9.83
C ASP A 262 32.92 -16.87 -10.81
N GLY A 263 33.15 -15.68 -11.33
CA GLY A 263 34.15 -15.45 -12.39
C GLY A 263 33.89 -16.30 -13.63
N ASN A 264 34.71 -17.32 -13.85
CA ASN A 264 34.60 -18.27 -14.97
C ASN A 264 34.12 -19.66 -14.53
N GLU A 265 33.69 -19.81 -13.29
CA GLU A 265 33.24 -21.07 -12.72
C GLU A 265 31.73 -21.05 -12.44
N LEU A 266 31.11 -22.24 -12.48
CA LEU A 266 29.75 -22.47 -12.06
C LEU A 266 29.72 -23.20 -10.72
N ILE A 267 29.03 -22.65 -9.74
CA ILE A 267 28.82 -23.24 -8.42
C ILE A 267 27.46 -23.90 -8.43
N TYR A 268 27.45 -25.24 -8.39
CA TYR A 268 26.22 -26.03 -8.32
C TYR A 268 25.83 -26.33 -6.87
N HIS A 269 24.52 -26.37 -6.60
CA HIS A 269 23.98 -26.67 -5.29
C HIS A 269 23.22 -28.00 -5.32
N ASP A 270 23.45 -28.86 -4.35
CA ASP A 270 22.76 -30.14 -4.13
C ASP A 270 21.57 -30.02 -3.16
N TYR A 271 21.19 -28.79 -2.87
CA TYR A 271 20.04 -28.39 -2.05
C TYR A 271 19.27 -27.26 -2.74
N ALA A 272 18.02 -27.01 -2.32
CA ALA A 272 17.19 -25.95 -2.86
C ALA A 272 16.71 -25.00 -1.73
N ASP A 273 17.38 -23.86 -1.62
CA ASP A 273 17.02 -22.78 -0.72
C ASP A 273 16.18 -21.75 -1.48
N ILE A 274 14.88 -21.74 -1.23
CA ILE A 274 13.94 -20.92 -1.99
C ILE A 274 13.70 -19.59 -1.28
N SER A 275 14.17 -18.52 -1.88
CA SER A 275 13.91 -17.15 -1.42
C SER A 275 12.51 -16.72 -1.82
N ILE A 276 11.76 -16.15 -0.87
CA ILE A 276 10.37 -15.69 -1.09
C ILE A 276 10.32 -14.16 -1.03
N ALA A 277 9.85 -13.54 -2.11
CA ALA A 277 9.69 -12.09 -2.15
C ALA A 277 8.51 -11.64 -1.25
N ILE A 278 8.80 -10.85 -0.23
CA ILE A 278 7.85 -10.35 0.76
C ILE A 278 7.81 -8.83 0.71
N SER A 279 6.63 -8.27 0.47
CA SER A 279 6.41 -6.82 0.52
C SER A 279 6.31 -6.35 1.97
N THR A 280 7.04 -5.28 2.29
CA THR A 280 7.04 -4.60 3.58
C THR A 280 6.73 -3.11 3.40
N PRO A 281 6.38 -2.36 4.45
CA PRO A 281 6.18 -0.92 4.35
C PRO A 281 7.41 -0.15 3.83
N THR A 282 8.61 -0.65 4.13
CA THR A 282 9.88 -0.02 3.74
C THR A 282 10.40 -0.47 2.37
N GLY A 283 9.89 -1.57 1.82
CA GLY A 283 10.34 -2.11 0.52
C GLY A 283 10.07 -3.59 0.34
N LEU A 284 10.82 -4.23 -0.55
CA LEU A 284 10.77 -5.66 -0.81
C LEU A 284 11.98 -6.34 -0.18
N VAL A 285 11.74 -7.40 0.59
CA VAL A 285 12.78 -8.28 1.12
C VAL A 285 12.60 -9.70 0.60
N VAL A 286 13.66 -10.48 0.51
CA VAL A 286 13.65 -11.78 -0.18
C VAL A 286 14.37 -12.84 0.69
N PRO A 287 13.87 -13.14 1.91
CA PRO A 287 14.49 -14.13 2.79
C PRO A 287 14.32 -15.55 2.24
N PRO A 288 15.34 -16.44 2.38
CA PRO A 288 15.27 -17.82 1.97
C PRO A 288 14.56 -18.73 2.97
N VAL A 289 13.86 -19.72 2.46
CA VAL A 289 13.46 -20.92 3.17
C VAL A 289 14.46 -22.01 2.80
N HIS A 290 15.28 -22.42 3.76
CA HIS A 290 16.36 -23.38 3.54
C HIS A 290 15.86 -24.83 3.45
N ASN A 291 16.49 -25.62 2.57
CA ASN A 291 16.30 -27.06 2.36
C ASN A 291 14.84 -27.43 2.05
N VAL A 292 14.21 -26.69 1.13
CA VAL A 292 12.79 -26.87 0.77
C VAL A 292 12.52 -28.27 0.24
N GLU A 293 13.49 -28.89 -0.42
CA GLU A 293 13.43 -30.28 -0.93
C GLU A 293 13.12 -31.29 0.17
N SER A 294 13.61 -31.08 1.39
CA SER A 294 13.45 -31.99 2.53
C SER A 294 12.25 -31.68 3.42
N LEU A 295 11.67 -30.44 3.31
CA LEU A 295 10.59 -30.00 4.15
C LEU A 295 9.22 -30.53 3.70
N SER A 296 8.32 -30.76 4.65
CA SER A 296 6.90 -30.97 4.38
C SER A 296 6.20 -29.66 4.03
N PHE A 297 5.01 -29.73 3.41
CA PHE A 297 4.22 -28.53 3.09
C PHE A 297 3.89 -27.69 4.33
N ALA A 298 3.63 -28.31 5.47
CA ALA A 298 3.34 -27.60 6.71
C ALA A 298 4.56 -26.82 7.22
N GLU A 299 5.74 -27.44 7.20
CA GLU A 299 6.99 -26.78 7.60
C GLU A 299 7.34 -25.60 6.70
N ILE A 300 7.15 -25.74 5.38
CA ILE A 300 7.34 -24.65 4.43
C ILE A 300 6.39 -23.47 4.76
N GLU A 301 5.10 -23.76 4.97
CA GLU A 301 4.12 -22.70 5.32
C GLU A 301 4.47 -22.01 6.65
N TYR A 302 4.91 -22.76 7.67
CA TYR A 302 5.36 -22.19 8.93
C TYR A 302 6.57 -21.27 8.78
N LYS A 303 7.59 -21.73 8.04
CA LYS A 303 8.80 -20.92 7.79
C LYS A 303 8.46 -19.65 7.01
N ILE A 304 7.64 -19.75 5.96
CA ILE A 304 7.19 -18.58 5.19
C ILE A 304 6.40 -17.61 6.08
N LYS A 305 5.47 -18.11 6.91
CA LYS A 305 4.69 -17.29 7.83
C LYS A 305 5.57 -16.57 8.87
N ALA A 306 6.55 -17.27 9.44
CA ALA A 306 7.49 -16.71 10.39
C ALA A 306 8.35 -15.59 9.77
N LEU A 307 8.95 -15.86 8.60
CA LEU A 307 9.76 -14.89 7.86
C LEU A 307 8.91 -13.68 7.44
N ALA A 308 7.67 -13.90 6.97
CA ALA A 308 6.77 -12.80 6.62
C ALA A 308 6.35 -11.96 7.82
N GLY A 309 6.18 -12.55 9.00
CA GLY A 309 5.93 -11.84 10.25
C GLY A 309 7.11 -10.94 10.63
N LYS A 310 8.32 -11.50 10.67
CA LYS A 310 9.56 -10.76 10.95
C LYS A 310 9.82 -9.65 9.92
N ALA A 311 9.59 -9.93 8.63
CA ALA A 311 9.77 -8.95 7.56
C ALA A 311 8.87 -7.71 7.75
N ARG A 312 7.59 -7.92 8.07
CA ARG A 312 6.63 -6.81 8.28
C ARG A 312 6.92 -6.01 9.54
N ASN A 313 7.46 -6.65 10.55
CA ASN A 313 7.83 -6.02 11.82
C ASN A 313 9.25 -5.41 11.79
N GLY A 314 10.00 -5.55 10.68
CA GLY A 314 11.36 -5.03 10.57
C GLY A 314 12.38 -5.76 11.44
N THR A 315 12.08 -7.00 11.87
CA THR A 315 12.92 -7.79 12.81
C THR A 315 13.67 -8.95 12.13
N LEU A 316 13.76 -8.95 10.80
CA LEU A 316 14.61 -9.90 10.06
C LEU A 316 16.09 -9.61 10.34
N THR A 317 16.83 -10.65 10.72
CA THR A 317 18.28 -10.57 10.88
C THR A 317 19.00 -10.66 9.52
N LEU A 318 20.26 -10.25 9.49
CA LEU A 318 21.09 -10.37 8.28
C LEU A 318 21.27 -11.82 7.84
N ASP A 319 21.47 -12.72 8.80
CA ASP A 319 21.63 -14.15 8.54
C ASP A 319 20.36 -14.75 7.92
N GLU A 320 19.18 -14.29 8.36
CA GLU A 320 17.91 -14.71 7.77
C GLU A 320 17.63 -14.13 6.36
N MET A 321 18.39 -13.14 5.94
CA MET A 321 18.30 -12.54 4.60
C MET A 321 19.39 -13.06 3.64
N GLN A 322 20.35 -13.83 4.13
CA GLN A 322 21.44 -14.38 3.33
C GLN A 322 21.11 -15.78 2.81
N GLY A 323 21.80 -16.17 1.77
CA GLY A 323 21.60 -17.46 1.11
C GLY A 323 20.49 -17.40 0.06
N GLY A 324 19.91 -18.57 -0.20
CA GLY A 324 18.92 -18.76 -1.26
C GLY A 324 19.55 -19.04 -2.61
N THR A 325 19.12 -20.14 -3.23
CA THR A 325 19.64 -20.56 -4.54
C THR A 325 18.70 -20.19 -5.69
N PHE A 326 17.43 -19.95 -5.35
CA PHE A 326 16.38 -19.59 -6.32
C PHE A 326 15.36 -18.68 -5.66
N THR A 327 14.72 -17.80 -6.43
CA THR A 327 13.70 -16.86 -5.89
C THR A 327 12.33 -17.12 -6.51
N ILE A 328 11.28 -17.06 -5.68
CA ILE A 328 9.88 -17.00 -6.12
C ILE A 328 9.28 -15.64 -5.72
N THR A 329 8.72 -14.94 -6.70
CA THR A 329 8.00 -13.67 -6.49
C THR A 329 6.56 -13.77 -6.94
N ASN A 330 5.62 -13.19 -6.19
CA ASN A 330 4.20 -13.23 -6.50
C ASN A 330 3.63 -11.83 -6.76
N GLY A 331 3.60 -11.43 -8.03
CA GLY A 331 2.95 -10.20 -8.49
C GLY A 331 1.42 -10.31 -8.59
N GLY A 332 0.87 -11.53 -8.56
CA GLY A 332 -0.57 -11.78 -8.69
C GLY A 332 -1.41 -11.21 -7.56
N VAL A 333 -0.85 -11.12 -6.36
CA VAL A 333 -1.50 -10.49 -5.19
C VAL A 333 -1.78 -8.99 -5.40
N PHE A 334 -1.05 -8.35 -6.32
CA PHE A 334 -1.23 -6.95 -6.71
C PHE A 334 -2.00 -6.81 -8.03
N GLY A 335 -2.48 -7.92 -8.61
CA GLY A 335 -3.25 -7.94 -9.86
C GLY A 335 -2.41 -7.99 -11.14
N SER A 336 -1.09 -8.25 -11.05
CA SER A 336 -0.25 -8.39 -12.24
C SER A 336 -0.72 -9.55 -13.12
N LEU A 337 -0.87 -9.28 -14.43
CA LEU A 337 -1.19 -10.30 -15.43
C LEU A 337 0.05 -11.10 -15.81
N ILE A 338 1.14 -10.39 -16.07
CA ILE A 338 2.45 -10.92 -16.47
C ILE A 338 3.50 -9.87 -16.21
N SER A 339 4.72 -10.29 -15.83
CA SER A 339 5.88 -9.42 -15.63
C SER A 339 7.17 -10.18 -15.87
N THR A 340 8.26 -9.47 -16.07
CA THR A 340 9.62 -10.00 -16.21
C THR A 340 10.40 -9.67 -14.95
N PRO A 341 10.43 -10.53 -13.92
CA PRO A 341 11.14 -10.25 -12.67
C PRO A 341 12.65 -10.12 -12.90
N ILE A 342 13.29 -9.24 -12.12
CA ILE A 342 14.76 -9.10 -12.14
C ILE A 342 15.36 -10.15 -11.23
N ILE A 343 16.44 -10.80 -11.66
CA ILE A 343 17.14 -11.85 -10.94
C ILE A 343 17.73 -11.28 -9.62
N ASN A 344 17.61 -12.05 -8.54
CA ASN A 344 18.22 -11.74 -7.25
C ASN A 344 19.63 -12.35 -7.20
N ARG A 345 20.65 -11.58 -7.57
CA ARG A 345 22.05 -12.06 -7.56
C ARG A 345 22.51 -12.51 -6.16
N PRO A 346 23.34 -13.56 -6.05
CA PRO A 346 24.08 -14.29 -7.12
C PRO A 346 23.26 -15.37 -7.83
N GLN A 347 21.98 -15.56 -7.54
CA GLN A 347 21.13 -16.56 -8.19
C GLN A 347 21.07 -16.38 -9.70
N SER A 348 20.91 -17.50 -10.43
CA SER A 348 20.81 -17.48 -11.88
C SER A 348 19.40 -17.44 -12.42
N ALA A 349 18.38 -17.61 -11.57
CA ALA A 349 16.98 -17.58 -12.00
C ALA A 349 16.00 -17.13 -10.92
N ILE A 350 14.83 -16.68 -11.37
CA ILE A 350 13.70 -16.25 -10.54
C ILE A 350 12.38 -16.62 -11.21
N LEU A 351 11.46 -17.21 -10.44
CA LEU A 351 10.09 -17.52 -10.89
C LEU A 351 9.13 -16.41 -10.49
N GLY A 352 8.43 -15.85 -11.46
CA GLY A 352 7.31 -14.91 -11.27
C GLY A 352 5.96 -15.62 -11.33
N MET A 353 5.16 -15.50 -10.27
CA MET A 353 3.76 -15.90 -10.22
C MET A 353 2.85 -14.69 -10.47
N HIS A 354 1.72 -14.92 -11.10
CA HIS A 354 0.80 -13.85 -11.49
C HIS A 354 -0.64 -14.13 -11.07
N GLY A 355 -1.57 -13.25 -11.45
CA GLY A 355 -2.97 -13.35 -11.07
C GLY A 355 -3.65 -14.59 -11.65
N ILE A 356 -4.38 -15.34 -10.81
CA ILE A 356 -5.22 -16.45 -11.25
C ILE A 356 -6.49 -15.88 -11.86
N LYS A 357 -6.79 -16.27 -13.10
CA LYS A 357 -8.03 -15.87 -13.80
C LYS A 357 -8.70 -17.07 -14.42
N ASN A 358 -10.03 -17.14 -14.28
CA ASN A 358 -10.82 -18.12 -15.01
C ASN A 358 -10.80 -17.79 -16.50
N ARG A 359 -10.33 -18.74 -17.32
CA ARG A 359 -10.20 -18.62 -18.78
C ARG A 359 -10.82 -19.80 -19.48
N PRO A 360 -11.45 -19.61 -20.65
CA PRO A 360 -11.80 -20.72 -21.52
C PRO A 360 -10.52 -21.30 -22.13
N VAL A 361 -10.36 -22.61 -21.99
CA VAL A 361 -9.24 -23.38 -22.58
C VAL A 361 -9.80 -24.61 -23.29
N ALA A 362 -9.09 -25.07 -24.31
CA ALA A 362 -9.46 -26.30 -25.01
C ALA A 362 -8.78 -27.50 -24.35
N ILE A 363 -9.57 -28.44 -23.82
CA ILE A 363 -9.06 -29.68 -23.22
C ILE A 363 -9.79 -30.85 -23.91
N ASN A 364 -9.04 -31.74 -24.52
CA ASN A 364 -9.58 -32.89 -25.27
C ASN A 364 -10.63 -32.51 -26.34
N GLY A 365 -10.45 -31.32 -26.96
CA GLY A 365 -11.37 -30.83 -27.97
C GLY A 365 -12.61 -30.07 -27.44
N GLU A 366 -12.80 -30.00 -26.15
CA GLU A 366 -13.89 -29.28 -25.49
C GLU A 366 -13.42 -27.95 -24.88
N MET A 367 -14.26 -26.92 -24.94
CA MET A 367 -14.02 -25.64 -24.29
C MET A 367 -14.45 -25.72 -22.84
N VAL A 368 -13.50 -25.59 -21.91
CA VAL A 368 -13.76 -25.63 -20.47
C VAL A 368 -13.20 -24.39 -19.79
N ILE A 369 -13.82 -23.97 -18.69
CA ILE A 369 -13.29 -22.86 -17.87
C ILE A 369 -12.30 -23.42 -16.86
N ARG A 370 -11.08 -22.83 -16.82
CA ARG A 370 -10.00 -23.22 -15.91
C ARG A 370 -9.38 -22.02 -15.19
N PRO A 371 -8.96 -22.18 -13.94
CA PRO A 371 -8.20 -21.18 -13.20
C PRO A 371 -6.74 -21.17 -13.70
N MET A 372 -6.47 -20.28 -14.66
CA MET A 372 -5.17 -20.18 -15.32
C MET A 372 -4.29 -19.12 -14.66
N MET A 373 -2.98 -19.42 -14.54
CA MET A 373 -1.96 -18.47 -14.12
C MET A 373 -0.82 -18.46 -15.14
N TYR A 374 -0.29 -17.25 -15.44
CA TYR A 374 0.97 -17.14 -16.15
C TYR A 374 2.14 -17.29 -15.17
N LEU A 375 3.14 -18.03 -15.62
CA LEU A 375 4.44 -18.16 -14.97
C LEU A 375 5.49 -17.49 -15.85
N ALA A 376 6.41 -16.78 -15.21
CA ALA A 376 7.56 -16.17 -15.87
C ALA A 376 8.83 -16.69 -15.19
N LEU A 377 9.76 -17.23 -15.97
CA LEU A 377 11.09 -17.55 -15.50
C LEU A 377 12.07 -16.56 -16.12
N SER A 378 12.62 -15.63 -15.30
CA SER A 378 13.76 -14.84 -15.73
C SER A 378 15.03 -15.58 -15.32
N TYR A 379 16.01 -15.60 -16.21
CA TYR A 379 17.23 -16.39 -16.03
C TYR A 379 18.43 -15.72 -16.71
N ASP A 380 19.61 -16.05 -16.23
CA ASP A 380 20.87 -15.61 -16.82
C ASP A 380 21.28 -16.59 -17.94
N HIS A 381 21.18 -16.11 -19.18
CA HIS A 381 21.47 -16.94 -20.37
C HIS A 381 22.93 -17.34 -20.52
N ARG A 382 23.82 -16.84 -19.67
CA ARG A 382 25.21 -17.31 -19.60
C ARG A 382 25.34 -18.70 -18.95
N VAL A 383 24.32 -19.07 -18.09
CA VAL A 383 24.26 -20.37 -17.40
C VAL A 383 23.15 -21.24 -17.95
N ILE A 384 21.99 -20.66 -18.17
CA ILE A 384 20.75 -21.35 -18.50
C ILE A 384 20.41 -21.07 -19.96
N ASP A 385 20.37 -22.08 -20.79
CA ASP A 385 19.96 -21.94 -22.18
C ASP A 385 18.44 -21.96 -22.37
N GLY A 386 17.98 -21.70 -23.59
CA GLY A 386 16.55 -21.64 -23.92
C GLY A 386 15.85 -23.00 -23.72
N SER A 387 16.52 -24.12 -24.03
CA SER A 387 15.97 -25.46 -23.83
C SER A 387 15.80 -25.77 -22.35
N THR A 388 16.82 -25.51 -21.55
CA THR A 388 16.82 -25.72 -20.10
C THR A 388 15.74 -24.88 -19.43
N SER A 389 15.64 -23.58 -19.75
CA SER A 389 14.65 -22.68 -19.14
C SER A 389 13.20 -23.07 -19.45
N VAL A 390 12.90 -23.44 -20.71
CA VAL A 390 11.57 -23.89 -21.11
C VAL A 390 11.24 -25.23 -20.46
N THR A 391 12.18 -26.18 -20.45
CA THR A 391 11.98 -27.50 -19.81
C THR A 391 11.73 -27.36 -18.31
N PHE A 392 12.45 -26.47 -17.63
CA PHE A 392 12.21 -26.17 -16.22
C PHE A 392 10.76 -25.73 -15.97
N LEU A 393 10.27 -24.75 -16.73
CA LEU A 393 8.88 -24.29 -16.59
C LEU A 393 7.85 -25.37 -16.92
N VAL A 394 8.12 -26.21 -17.93
CA VAL A 394 7.23 -27.34 -18.28
C VAL A 394 7.16 -28.34 -17.13
N LYS A 395 8.28 -28.74 -16.54
CA LYS A 395 8.30 -29.66 -15.40
C LYS A 395 7.59 -29.07 -14.17
N VAL A 396 7.84 -27.80 -13.83
CA VAL A 396 7.14 -27.12 -12.73
C VAL A 396 5.63 -27.06 -13.01
N LYS A 397 5.21 -26.73 -14.23
CA LYS A 397 3.81 -26.74 -14.67
C LYS A 397 3.17 -28.11 -14.47
N GLU A 398 3.81 -29.18 -14.94
CA GLU A 398 3.29 -30.56 -14.83
C GLU A 398 3.05 -30.96 -13.38
N LEU A 399 3.98 -30.63 -12.48
CA LEU A 399 3.85 -30.90 -11.05
C LEU A 399 2.73 -30.09 -10.38
N LEU A 400 2.43 -28.88 -10.87
CA LEU A 400 1.36 -28.05 -10.36
C LEU A 400 0.00 -28.43 -10.95
N GLU A 401 -0.08 -28.88 -12.20
CA GLU A 401 -1.30 -29.35 -12.83
C GLU A 401 -1.76 -30.71 -12.26
N ASP A 402 -0.80 -31.57 -11.88
CA ASP A 402 -1.03 -32.82 -11.15
C ASP A 402 -0.25 -32.84 -9.83
N PRO A 403 -0.74 -32.19 -8.78
CA PRO A 403 -0.02 -32.08 -7.50
C PRO A 403 0.11 -33.43 -6.75
N VAL A 404 -0.57 -34.49 -7.19
CA VAL A 404 -0.38 -35.84 -6.64
C VAL A 404 1.03 -36.36 -6.94
N ARG A 405 1.61 -35.99 -8.09
CA ARG A 405 3.00 -36.32 -8.42
C ARG A 405 4.01 -35.75 -7.41
N LEU A 406 3.76 -34.54 -6.85
CA LEU A 406 4.58 -33.99 -5.76
C LEU A 406 4.47 -34.80 -4.45
N LEU A 407 3.32 -35.43 -4.19
CA LEU A 407 3.07 -36.23 -2.98
C LEU A 407 3.68 -37.63 -3.11
N LEU A 408 3.77 -38.14 -4.34
CA LEU A 408 4.27 -39.50 -4.65
C LEU A 408 5.74 -39.49 -5.07
N ASP A 409 6.33 -38.32 -5.12
CA ASP A 409 7.73 -38.11 -5.58
C ASP A 409 8.01 -38.64 -7.01
N LEU A 410 7.03 -38.43 -7.94
CA LEU A 410 7.06 -38.84 -9.34
C LEU A 410 7.49 -37.72 -10.27
#